data_462fb57a1006071f84587f39db04eb78
#
_entry.id   462fb57a1006071f84587f39db04eb78
#
_cell.length_a   1.000
_cell.length_b   1.000
_cell.length_c   1.000
_cell.angle_alpha   90.00
_cell.angle_beta   90.00
_cell.angle_gamma   90.00
#
_symmetry.space_group_name_H-M   'P 1'
#
loop_
_entity.id
_entity.type
_entity.pdbx_description
1 polymer ?
#
loop_
_entity_poly.entity_id
_entity_poly.type
_entity_poly.pdbx_seq_one_letter_code
_entity_poly.pdbx_strand_id
1 'polypeptide(L)'
;MNILFISLGCDKNLVDSEVMLGILAKDGHQMVDDETMADVIIINTCCFIHDAKEESIQNILEMADMKKTGRLKALIVTGCLAQRYKEEIIQEIPEVDAVLGTTSYEEIAHVIDGVLSDSPMERGDVRLTMKDVDYLPVTDTHRMVTTGGHFAYLKIAEGCDKHCTYCIIPKVRGDFRSVPMEHLLEEAQNLADGGVKELILVAQETTMYGTDLYGEKRLPQLLRALCKISGLRWIRILYCYPEEITDELIQVIKEEPKICHYLDLPIQHASDGILKRMGRRTSRAQLIETIEKLRREIPDIALRTTLITGFPGETQEQHEELMDFVDQMEFDRLGVFTYSPEEDTPAASMPDQIPEEVKEERQAELMELQQDIVFDQAEDRIGEELLVMIEGKVADENAYVGRTYRDAPNVDGLIFVNTSEELMSGDFAKVKVTGAADYDLIGELL
;
A
#
# COMPACT_ATOMS: atom_id res chain seq x y z
N MET A 1 13.99 -20.46 17.27
CA MET A 1 12.91 -21.29 16.64
C MET A 1 12.79 -20.89 15.20
N ASN A 2 12.20 -21.77 14.37
CA ASN A 2 11.91 -21.49 12.97
C ASN A 2 10.53 -20.83 12.88
N ILE A 3 10.47 -19.65 12.27
CA ILE A 3 9.23 -18.87 12.10
C ILE A 3 8.95 -18.69 10.62
N LEU A 4 7.75 -19.08 10.20
CA LEU A 4 7.18 -18.68 8.91
C LEU A 4 6.32 -17.45 9.12
N PHE A 5 6.55 -16.42 8.31
CA PHE A 5 5.77 -15.19 8.35
C PHE A 5 5.03 -14.99 7.03
N ILE A 6 3.70 -14.91 7.08
CA ILE A 6 2.83 -14.65 5.94
C ILE A 6 2.30 -13.23 6.07
N SER A 7 2.67 -12.36 5.11
CA SER A 7 2.23 -10.96 5.09
C SER A 7 1.23 -10.76 3.97
N LEU A 8 -0.03 -10.48 4.33
CA LEU A 8 -1.13 -10.24 3.40
C LEU A 8 -1.53 -8.77 3.39
N GLY A 9 -2.16 -8.36 2.30
CA GLY A 9 -2.76 -7.03 2.17
C GLY A 9 -1.80 -5.97 1.64
N CYS A 10 -1.82 -4.79 2.25
CA CYS A 10 -1.20 -3.58 1.69
C CYS A 10 0.23 -3.33 2.21
N ASP A 11 0.90 -2.35 1.58
CA ASP A 11 2.21 -1.83 1.95
C ASP A 11 2.34 -1.38 3.43
N LYS A 12 1.26 -0.86 4.05
CA LYS A 12 1.26 -0.54 5.48
C LYS A 12 1.33 -1.79 6.34
N ASN A 13 0.62 -2.86 5.95
CA ASN A 13 0.75 -4.17 6.60
C ASN A 13 2.16 -4.75 6.41
N LEU A 14 2.75 -4.55 5.23
CA LEU A 14 4.13 -5.01 4.97
C LEU A 14 5.13 -4.32 5.90
N VAL A 15 5.01 -3.01 6.12
CA VAL A 15 5.86 -2.29 7.09
C VAL A 15 5.69 -2.87 8.50
N ASP A 16 4.46 -3.15 8.94
CA ASP A 16 4.21 -3.78 10.24
C ASP A 16 4.86 -5.18 10.32
N SER A 17 4.78 -5.96 9.22
CA SER A 17 5.43 -7.28 9.12
C SER A 17 6.96 -7.17 9.22
N GLU A 18 7.57 -6.23 8.51
CA GLU A 18 9.02 -6.01 8.53
C GLU A 18 9.53 -5.59 9.90
N VAL A 19 8.74 -4.80 10.65
CA VAL A 19 9.03 -4.46 12.05
C VAL A 19 8.99 -5.72 12.92
N MET A 20 7.94 -6.53 12.83
CA MET A 20 7.83 -7.79 13.58
C MET A 20 8.99 -8.74 13.26
N LEU A 21 9.33 -8.89 11.97
CA LEU A 21 10.49 -9.69 11.53
C LEU A 21 11.80 -9.19 12.15
N GLY A 22 12.00 -7.87 12.20
CA GLY A 22 13.16 -7.25 12.85
C GLY A 22 13.25 -7.57 14.35
N ILE A 23 12.11 -7.48 15.08
CA ILE A 23 12.02 -7.84 16.49
C ILE A 23 12.38 -9.32 16.69
N LEU A 24 11.78 -10.20 15.89
CA LEU A 24 11.99 -11.65 16.00
C LEU A 24 13.41 -12.08 15.65
N ALA A 25 14.03 -11.47 14.65
CA ALA A 25 15.42 -11.70 14.30
C ALA A 25 16.37 -11.27 15.41
N LYS A 26 16.12 -10.12 16.04
CA LYS A 26 16.90 -9.62 17.19
C LYS A 26 16.78 -10.57 18.40
N ASP A 27 15.63 -11.22 18.55
CA ASP A 27 15.37 -12.20 19.60
C ASP A 27 15.95 -13.60 19.30
N GLY A 28 16.66 -13.72 18.17
CA GLY A 28 17.39 -14.94 17.77
C GLY A 28 16.53 -16.01 17.11
N HIS A 29 15.36 -15.66 16.59
CA HIS A 29 14.55 -16.56 15.78
C HIS A 29 15.06 -16.64 14.34
N GLN A 30 14.86 -17.77 13.68
CA GLN A 30 15.23 -18.00 12.28
C GLN A 30 13.97 -17.94 11.41
N MET A 31 14.00 -17.09 10.39
CA MET A 31 12.94 -17.05 9.38
C MET A 31 13.09 -18.21 8.39
N VAL A 32 12.00 -18.85 8.04
CA VAL A 32 11.92 -19.95 7.07
C VAL A 32 10.85 -19.64 6.04
N ASP A 33 11.00 -20.18 4.85
CA ASP A 33 10.07 -20.07 3.71
C ASP A 33 9.26 -21.37 3.47
N ASP A 34 9.63 -22.45 4.15
CA ASP A 34 8.96 -23.76 4.09
C ASP A 34 8.08 -23.97 5.34
N GLU A 35 6.79 -24.07 5.14
CA GLU A 35 5.79 -24.28 6.19
C GLU A 35 6.03 -25.55 7.00
N THR A 36 6.58 -26.59 6.35
CA THR A 36 6.88 -27.87 7.01
C THR A 36 8.05 -27.77 7.99
N MET A 37 8.85 -26.70 7.89
CA MET A 37 10.00 -26.42 8.74
C MET A 37 9.64 -25.48 9.90
N ALA A 38 8.48 -24.85 9.88
CA ALA A 38 8.07 -23.86 10.86
C ALA A 38 7.72 -24.46 12.24
N ASP A 39 8.25 -23.88 13.29
CA ASP A 39 7.80 -24.10 14.67
C ASP A 39 6.63 -23.17 15.02
N VAL A 40 6.62 -21.95 14.49
CA VAL A 40 5.60 -20.91 14.67
C VAL A 40 5.25 -20.34 13.32
N ILE A 41 3.96 -20.16 13.07
CA ILE A 41 3.46 -19.43 11.88
C ILE A 41 2.76 -18.15 12.35
N ILE A 42 3.12 -17.02 11.73
CA ILE A 42 2.50 -15.72 11.99
C ILE A 42 1.87 -15.25 10.69
N ILE A 43 0.58 -14.89 10.73
CA ILE A 43 -0.16 -14.37 9.57
C ILE A 43 -0.58 -12.94 9.86
N ASN A 44 -0.02 -11.98 9.12
CA ASN A 44 -0.47 -10.59 9.14
C ASN A 44 -1.57 -10.42 8.08
N THR A 45 -2.78 -10.15 8.52
CA THR A 45 -4.02 -10.28 7.75
C THR A 45 -4.58 -8.95 7.27
N CYS A 46 -5.37 -9.00 6.19
CA CYS A 46 -6.13 -7.89 5.63
C CYS A 46 -7.65 -8.14 5.77
N CYS A 47 -8.43 -7.05 5.82
CA CYS A 47 -9.90 -7.12 5.77
C CYS A 47 -10.50 -5.85 5.13
N PHE A 48 -9.77 -5.21 4.22
CA PHE A 48 -10.19 -3.94 3.62
C PHE A 48 -11.35 -4.12 2.64
N ILE A 49 -11.33 -5.20 1.85
CA ILE A 49 -12.39 -5.62 0.94
C ILE A 49 -12.67 -7.11 1.14
N HIS A 50 -13.80 -7.59 0.59
CA HIS A 50 -14.24 -8.97 0.74
C HIS A 50 -13.17 -9.99 0.31
N ASP A 51 -12.59 -9.84 -0.85
CA ASP A 51 -11.57 -10.75 -1.39
C ASP A 51 -10.33 -10.85 -0.50
N ALA A 52 -9.84 -9.72 0.02
CA ALA A 52 -8.71 -9.71 0.95
C ALA A 52 -9.05 -10.37 2.30
N LYS A 53 -10.33 -10.31 2.71
CA LYS A 53 -10.83 -11.01 3.88
C LYS A 53 -10.89 -12.51 3.65
N GLU A 54 -11.42 -12.95 2.51
CA GLU A 54 -11.44 -14.36 2.13
C GLU A 54 -10.04 -14.93 2.02
N GLU A 55 -9.11 -14.26 1.35
CA GLU A 55 -7.70 -14.65 1.27
C GLU A 55 -7.10 -14.84 2.66
N SER A 56 -7.35 -13.89 3.57
CA SER A 56 -6.83 -13.95 4.94
C SER A 56 -7.39 -15.15 5.71
N ILE A 57 -8.70 -15.40 5.62
CA ILE A 57 -9.36 -16.54 6.25
C ILE A 57 -8.83 -17.85 5.68
N GLN A 58 -8.72 -17.95 4.35
CA GLN A 58 -8.21 -19.15 3.69
C GLN A 58 -6.79 -19.49 4.15
N ASN A 59 -5.89 -18.51 4.19
CA ASN A 59 -4.53 -18.71 4.71
C ASN A 59 -4.51 -19.18 6.17
N ILE A 60 -5.37 -18.61 7.03
CA ILE A 60 -5.47 -19.05 8.43
C ILE A 60 -5.91 -20.52 8.51
N LEU A 61 -6.93 -20.94 7.73
CA LEU A 61 -7.44 -22.30 7.72
C LEU A 61 -6.40 -23.31 7.20
N GLU A 62 -5.69 -22.96 6.13
CA GLU A 62 -4.62 -23.80 5.58
C GLU A 62 -3.50 -24.02 6.60
N MET A 63 -3.05 -22.97 7.26
CA MET A 63 -2.02 -23.07 8.29
C MET A 63 -2.52 -23.73 9.58
N ALA A 64 -3.80 -23.60 9.91
CA ALA A 64 -4.42 -24.32 11.03
C ALA A 64 -4.38 -25.85 10.83
N ASP A 65 -4.55 -26.33 9.59
CA ASP A 65 -4.43 -27.75 9.26
C ASP A 65 -3.02 -28.30 9.52
N MET A 66 -1.97 -27.48 9.44
CA MET A 66 -0.60 -27.88 9.74
C MET A 66 -0.42 -28.30 11.22
N LYS A 67 -1.24 -27.80 12.15
CA LYS A 67 -1.21 -28.25 13.55
C LYS A 67 -1.64 -29.71 13.72
N LYS A 68 -2.48 -30.23 12.81
CA LYS A 68 -2.95 -31.63 12.83
C LYS A 68 -1.87 -32.61 12.38
N THR A 69 -0.90 -32.15 11.60
CA THR A 69 0.15 -32.97 10.97
C THR A 69 1.50 -32.94 11.69
N GLY A 70 1.69 -32.05 12.67
CA GLY A 70 2.64 -32.35 13.71
C GLY A 70 3.73 -31.42 14.13
N ARG A 71 4.36 -30.54 13.33
CA ARG A 71 5.51 -29.75 13.81
C ARG A 71 5.10 -28.39 14.39
N LEU A 72 4.09 -27.78 13.82
CA LEU A 72 3.64 -26.45 14.21
C LEU A 72 3.21 -26.40 15.69
N LYS A 73 3.89 -25.58 16.47
CA LYS A 73 3.65 -25.38 17.89
C LYS A 73 2.66 -24.26 18.17
N ALA A 74 2.73 -23.16 17.36
CA ALA A 74 1.86 -22.02 17.51
C ALA A 74 1.47 -21.41 16.15
N LEU A 75 0.20 -21.03 16.06
CA LEU A 75 -0.37 -20.23 14.97
C LEU A 75 -0.86 -18.90 15.55
N ILE A 76 -0.30 -17.80 15.05
CA ILE A 76 -0.56 -16.44 15.54
C ILE A 76 -1.15 -15.62 14.39
N VAL A 77 -2.25 -14.93 14.63
CA VAL A 77 -2.93 -14.08 13.67
C VAL A 77 -2.85 -12.61 14.09
N THR A 78 -2.42 -11.73 13.20
CA THR A 78 -2.32 -10.29 13.45
C THR A 78 -2.89 -9.48 12.28
N GLY A 79 -2.89 -8.16 12.37
CA GLY A 79 -3.32 -7.26 11.30
C GLY A 79 -4.79 -6.87 11.35
N CYS A 80 -5.31 -6.38 10.20
CA CYS A 80 -6.63 -5.74 10.15
C CYS A 80 -7.78 -6.72 10.41
N LEU A 81 -7.71 -7.96 9.92
CA LEU A 81 -8.73 -8.98 10.21
C LEU A 81 -8.72 -9.33 11.70
N ALA A 82 -7.53 -9.52 12.27
CA ALA A 82 -7.35 -9.77 13.70
C ALA A 82 -7.93 -8.65 14.56
N GLN A 83 -7.69 -7.39 14.19
CA GLN A 83 -8.24 -6.23 14.88
C GLN A 83 -9.77 -6.17 14.80
N ARG A 84 -10.35 -6.57 13.67
CA ARG A 84 -11.79 -6.49 13.43
C ARG A 84 -12.56 -7.57 14.15
N TYR A 85 -12.11 -8.83 14.08
CA TYR A 85 -12.87 -10.00 14.53
C TYR A 85 -12.38 -10.64 15.83
N LYS A 86 -11.22 -10.23 16.34
CA LYS A 86 -10.73 -10.52 17.72
C LYS A 86 -11.06 -11.92 18.23
N GLU A 87 -11.98 -11.98 19.21
CA GLU A 87 -12.43 -13.20 19.86
C GLU A 87 -13.11 -14.19 18.92
N GLU A 88 -13.77 -13.72 17.85
CA GLU A 88 -14.45 -14.58 16.87
C GLU A 88 -13.46 -15.51 16.17
N ILE A 89 -12.27 -15.00 15.81
CA ILE A 89 -11.21 -15.84 15.21
C ILE A 89 -10.84 -17.01 16.14
N ILE A 90 -10.69 -16.72 17.45
CA ILE A 90 -10.33 -17.74 18.45
C ILE A 90 -11.45 -18.75 18.67
N GLN A 91 -12.71 -18.32 18.54
CA GLN A 91 -13.89 -19.18 18.72
C GLN A 91 -14.13 -20.08 17.54
N GLU A 92 -14.03 -19.53 16.31
CA GLU A 92 -14.33 -20.26 15.08
C GLU A 92 -13.15 -21.11 14.60
N ILE A 93 -11.90 -20.70 14.93
CA ILE A 93 -10.67 -21.43 14.54
C ILE A 93 -9.85 -21.72 15.82
N PRO A 94 -10.20 -22.79 16.56
CA PRO A 94 -9.54 -23.11 17.84
C PRO A 94 -8.04 -23.40 17.75
N GLU A 95 -7.54 -23.71 16.55
CA GLU A 95 -6.14 -23.92 16.23
C GLU A 95 -5.29 -22.64 16.35
N VAL A 96 -5.92 -21.46 16.29
CA VAL A 96 -5.25 -20.18 16.50
C VAL A 96 -4.92 -20.02 18.00
N ASP A 97 -3.64 -19.88 18.31
CA ASP A 97 -3.15 -19.78 19.71
C ASP A 97 -3.21 -18.36 20.23
N ALA A 98 -2.95 -17.35 19.37
CA ALA A 98 -3.02 -15.95 19.76
C ALA A 98 -3.46 -15.05 18.61
N VAL A 99 -4.11 -13.94 18.98
CA VAL A 99 -4.56 -12.89 18.08
C VAL A 99 -4.02 -11.55 18.57
N LEU A 100 -3.34 -10.80 17.67
CA LEU A 100 -2.77 -9.49 17.97
C LEU A 100 -3.48 -8.39 17.17
N GLY A 101 -3.79 -7.27 17.81
CA GLY A 101 -4.30 -6.08 17.13
C GLY A 101 -3.28 -5.34 16.27
N THR A 102 -3.79 -4.46 15.41
CA THR A 102 -2.98 -3.66 14.49
C THR A 102 -1.97 -2.73 15.13
N THR A 103 -2.16 -2.38 16.39
CA THR A 103 -1.28 -1.53 17.21
C THR A 103 -0.43 -2.32 18.20
N SER A 104 -0.57 -3.67 18.22
CA SER A 104 0.08 -4.54 19.21
C SER A 104 1.28 -5.31 18.65
N TYR A 105 1.69 -5.07 17.43
CA TYR A 105 2.72 -5.86 16.72
C TYR A 105 4.10 -5.80 17.41
N GLU A 106 4.39 -4.79 18.22
CA GLU A 106 5.62 -4.71 19.00
C GLU A 106 5.70 -5.78 20.13
N GLU A 107 4.54 -6.36 20.52
CA GLU A 107 4.45 -7.41 21.53
C GLU A 107 4.70 -8.83 20.98
N ILE A 108 5.03 -8.96 19.70
CA ILE A 108 5.07 -10.26 18.99
C ILE A 108 6.01 -11.28 19.68
N ALA A 109 7.18 -10.86 20.15
CA ALA A 109 8.12 -11.74 20.84
C ALA A 109 7.55 -12.22 22.18
N HIS A 110 6.94 -11.31 22.98
CA HIS A 110 6.28 -11.64 24.23
C HIS A 110 5.11 -12.61 24.02
N VAL A 111 4.33 -12.42 22.96
CA VAL A 111 3.21 -13.31 22.62
C VAL A 111 3.71 -14.72 22.27
N ILE A 112 4.79 -14.85 21.51
CA ILE A 112 5.39 -16.16 21.20
C ILE A 112 5.82 -16.87 22.47
N ASP A 113 6.53 -16.18 23.35
CA ASP A 113 6.99 -16.75 24.63
C ASP A 113 5.80 -17.20 25.49
N GLY A 114 4.78 -16.37 25.60
CA GLY A 114 3.57 -16.69 26.37
C GLY A 114 2.80 -17.89 25.79
N VAL A 115 2.59 -17.95 24.47
CA VAL A 115 1.90 -19.08 23.80
C VAL A 115 2.65 -20.40 24.01
N LEU A 116 3.97 -20.36 23.99
CA LEU A 116 4.82 -21.54 24.14
C LEU A 116 5.12 -21.92 25.61
N SER A 117 4.68 -21.09 26.55
CA SER A 117 4.85 -21.35 27.99
C SER A 117 4.07 -22.59 28.43
N ASP A 118 4.64 -23.34 29.36
CA ASP A 118 3.95 -24.44 30.05
C ASP A 118 2.84 -23.95 31.02
N SER A 119 2.85 -22.65 31.37
CA SER A 119 1.87 -22.03 32.27
C SER A 119 0.56 -21.74 31.52
N PRO A 120 -0.58 -22.38 31.90
CA PRO A 120 -1.88 -22.06 31.33
C PRO A 120 -2.31 -20.59 31.51
N MET A 121 -1.84 -19.96 32.60
CA MET A 121 -2.13 -18.56 32.93
C MET A 121 -1.42 -17.65 31.93
N GLU A 122 -0.12 -17.82 31.67
CA GLU A 122 0.65 -17.03 30.71
C GLU A 122 0.10 -17.20 29.29
N ARG A 123 -0.28 -18.42 28.86
CA ARG A 123 -0.94 -18.66 27.60
C ARG A 123 -2.28 -17.92 27.48
N GLY A 124 -3.04 -17.89 28.58
CA GLY A 124 -4.31 -17.16 28.61
C GLY A 124 -4.13 -15.64 28.48
N ASP A 125 -3.10 -15.10 29.13
CA ASP A 125 -2.81 -13.65 29.12
C ASP A 125 -2.43 -13.10 27.75
N VAL A 126 -1.78 -13.89 26.90
CA VAL A 126 -1.34 -13.46 25.56
C VAL A 126 -2.29 -13.88 24.43
N ARG A 127 -3.34 -14.68 24.73
CA ARG A 127 -4.23 -15.22 23.69
C ARG A 127 -4.95 -14.15 22.88
N LEU A 128 -5.25 -13.01 23.49
CA LEU A 128 -5.82 -11.84 22.84
C LEU A 128 -5.05 -10.60 23.28
N THR A 129 -4.11 -10.15 22.47
CA THR A 129 -3.25 -9.00 22.77
C THR A 129 -3.70 -7.80 21.95
N MET A 130 -4.46 -6.89 22.58
CA MET A 130 -5.05 -5.71 21.95
C MET A 130 -4.66 -4.47 22.73
N LYS A 131 -3.93 -3.55 22.10
CA LYS A 131 -3.76 -2.17 22.58
C LYS A 131 -4.90 -1.31 22.08
N ASP A 132 -5.00 -0.09 22.59
CA ASP A 132 -5.92 0.91 22.07
C ASP A 132 -5.64 1.10 20.55
N VAL A 133 -6.70 1.16 19.76
CA VAL A 133 -6.58 1.31 18.30
C VAL A 133 -5.90 2.64 17.91
N ASP A 134 -5.96 3.63 18.80
CA ASP A 134 -5.31 4.93 18.63
C ASP A 134 -3.88 4.98 19.22
N TYR A 135 -3.39 3.89 19.77
CA TYR A 135 -1.98 3.79 20.15
C TYR A 135 -1.11 3.79 18.88
N LEU A 136 -0.03 4.58 18.88
CA LEU A 136 0.96 4.58 17.81
C LEU A 136 2.22 3.85 18.29
N PRO A 137 2.47 2.63 17.82
CA PRO A 137 3.75 1.96 18.09
C PRO A 137 4.88 2.75 17.42
N VAL A 138 5.79 3.24 18.23
CA VAL A 138 7.03 3.88 17.75
C VAL A 138 8.16 2.97 18.20
N THR A 139 8.58 2.10 17.30
CA THR A 139 9.63 1.13 17.59
C THR A 139 10.98 1.69 17.17
N ASP A 140 11.93 1.64 18.09
CA ASP A 140 13.35 1.98 17.85
C ASP A 140 14.10 0.81 17.19
N THR A 141 13.41 0.05 16.34
CA THR A 141 13.93 -1.18 15.78
C THR A 141 14.32 -1.04 14.33
N HIS A 142 15.49 -1.57 14.01
CA HIS A 142 15.85 -1.84 12.62
C HIS A 142 14.95 -2.95 12.10
N ARG A 143 14.02 -2.63 11.23
CA ARG A 143 13.14 -3.60 10.60
C ARG A 143 13.89 -4.44 9.56
N MET A 144 13.41 -5.64 9.30
CA MET A 144 13.94 -6.50 8.25
C MET A 144 13.23 -6.19 6.93
N VAL A 145 13.90 -5.49 6.01
CA VAL A 145 13.34 -5.13 4.69
C VAL A 145 13.20 -6.38 3.83
N THR A 146 12.01 -6.58 3.26
CA THR A 146 11.66 -7.74 2.44
C THR A 146 11.43 -7.41 0.95
N THR A 147 11.56 -6.16 0.56
CA THR A 147 11.30 -5.63 -0.79
C THR A 147 12.52 -5.68 -1.72
N GLY A 148 13.38 -6.69 -1.61
CA GLY A 148 14.57 -6.83 -2.46
C GLY A 148 15.73 -5.88 -2.14
N GLY A 149 15.59 -4.99 -1.17
CA GLY A 149 16.65 -4.14 -0.61
C GLY A 149 16.96 -2.84 -1.36
N HIS A 150 16.43 -2.63 -2.56
CA HIS A 150 16.65 -1.39 -3.33
C HIS A 150 15.53 -0.35 -3.19
N PHE A 151 14.34 -0.76 -2.77
CA PHE A 151 13.28 0.15 -2.35
C PHE A 151 12.68 -0.27 -1.01
N ALA A 152 12.03 0.65 -0.31
CA ALA A 152 11.31 0.37 0.92
C ALA A 152 10.15 1.35 1.12
N TYR A 153 9.10 0.88 1.79
CA TYR A 153 8.01 1.74 2.23
C TYR A 153 8.36 2.42 3.55
N LEU A 154 8.02 3.68 3.70
CA LEU A 154 8.11 4.44 4.96
C LEU A 154 6.70 4.82 5.41
N LYS A 155 6.23 4.21 6.48
CA LYS A 155 4.90 4.51 7.04
C LYS A 155 4.98 5.78 7.87
N ILE A 156 4.47 6.91 7.34
CA ILE A 156 4.59 8.23 7.97
C ILE A 156 3.46 8.57 8.93
N ALA A 157 2.34 7.86 8.84
CA ALA A 157 1.20 8.01 9.74
C ALA A 157 0.37 6.73 9.77
N GLU A 158 -0.51 6.63 10.75
CA GLU A 158 -1.46 5.54 10.95
C GLU A 158 -2.86 6.10 11.18
N GLY A 159 -3.91 5.39 10.72
CA GLY A 159 -5.30 5.80 10.89
C GLY A 159 -5.78 6.87 9.91
N CYS A 160 -7.07 7.23 9.97
CA CYS A 160 -7.67 8.19 9.05
C CYS A 160 -8.95 8.83 9.60
N ASP A 161 -9.03 10.17 9.56
CA ASP A 161 -10.17 10.97 10.04
C ASP A 161 -11.19 11.34 8.95
N LYS A 162 -11.04 10.78 7.74
CA LYS A 162 -11.94 11.15 6.62
C LYS A 162 -13.33 10.55 6.76
N HIS A 163 -13.47 9.39 7.40
CA HIS A 163 -14.74 8.69 7.63
C HIS A 163 -15.58 8.51 6.35
N CYS A 164 -14.94 8.14 5.24
CA CYS A 164 -15.64 7.78 4.01
C CYS A 164 -16.63 6.64 4.29
N THR A 165 -17.85 6.73 3.74
CA THR A 165 -18.96 5.86 4.11
C THR A 165 -18.76 4.38 3.76
N TYR A 166 -17.86 4.07 2.85
CA TYR A 166 -17.49 2.72 2.43
C TYR A 166 -16.29 2.13 3.20
N CYS A 167 -15.62 2.93 4.04
CA CYS A 167 -14.29 2.59 4.53
C CYS A 167 -14.32 2.09 5.98
N ILE A 168 -13.68 0.94 6.22
CA ILE A 168 -13.55 0.32 7.53
C ILE A 168 -12.32 0.82 8.32
N ILE A 169 -11.41 1.54 7.67
CA ILE A 169 -10.10 1.93 8.24
C ILE A 169 -10.21 2.60 9.62
N PRO A 170 -11.10 3.59 9.87
CA PRO A 170 -11.19 4.20 11.19
C PRO A 170 -11.48 3.21 12.33
N LYS A 171 -12.16 2.10 12.02
CA LYS A 171 -12.46 1.05 13.02
C LYS A 171 -11.30 0.09 13.29
N VAL A 172 -10.46 -0.15 12.28
CA VAL A 172 -9.38 -1.16 12.38
C VAL A 172 -7.99 -0.56 12.53
N ARG A 173 -7.83 0.75 12.21
CA ARG A 173 -6.57 1.48 12.30
C ARG A 173 -6.67 2.75 13.16
N GLY A 174 -7.89 3.15 13.60
CA GLY A 174 -8.14 4.29 14.46
C GLY A 174 -8.07 5.65 13.76
N ASP A 175 -8.02 6.69 14.60
CA ASP A 175 -7.89 8.07 14.17
C ASP A 175 -6.49 8.37 13.61
N PHE A 176 -6.36 9.45 12.85
CA PHE A 176 -5.11 9.82 12.20
C PHE A 176 -4.01 10.20 13.21
N ARG A 177 -2.85 9.56 13.10
CA ARG A 177 -1.68 9.77 13.97
C ARG A 177 -0.41 9.79 13.16
N SER A 178 0.31 10.91 13.16
CA SER A 178 1.60 11.07 12.49
C SER A 178 2.73 10.44 13.31
N VAL A 179 3.69 9.83 12.62
CA VAL A 179 4.96 9.44 13.22
C VAL A 179 5.84 10.70 13.38
N PRO A 180 6.49 10.92 14.53
CA PRO A 180 7.39 12.07 14.70
C PRO A 180 8.47 12.14 13.61
N MET A 181 8.73 13.36 13.11
CA MET A 181 9.64 13.57 11.97
C MET A 181 11.05 13.03 12.25
N GLU A 182 11.54 13.17 13.45
CA GLU A 182 12.86 12.70 13.88
C GLU A 182 13.00 11.19 13.72
N HIS A 183 11.97 10.43 14.09
CA HIS A 183 11.94 8.97 13.94
C HIS A 183 11.90 8.55 12.48
N LEU A 184 11.10 9.25 11.65
CA LEU A 184 11.06 8.99 10.21
C LEU A 184 12.41 9.25 9.52
N LEU A 185 13.12 10.31 9.93
CA LEU A 185 14.43 10.62 9.38
C LEU A 185 15.49 9.59 9.80
N GLU A 186 15.44 9.13 11.03
CA GLU A 186 16.32 8.06 11.53
C GLU A 186 16.05 6.74 10.80
N GLU A 187 14.79 6.33 10.69
CA GLU A 187 14.40 5.14 9.93
C GLU A 187 14.83 5.23 8.47
N ALA A 188 14.55 6.36 7.80
CA ALA A 188 14.94 6.59 6.42
C ALA A 188 16.47 6.56 6.21
N GLN A 189 17.25 7.08 7.17
CA GLN A 189 18.72 6.99 7.13
C GLN A 189 19.18 5.54 7.27
N ASN A 190 18.61 4.77 8.22
CA ASN A 190 18.93 3.34 8.39
C ASN A 190 18.62 2.53 7.12
N LEU A 191 17.47 2.80 6.47
CA LEU A 191 17.11 2.17 5.20
C LEU A 191 18.11 2.52 4.08
N ALA A 192 18.49 3.79 3.97
CA ALA A 192 19.48 4.23 2.97
C ALA A 192 20.86 3.62 3.21
N ASP A 193 21.29 3.55 4.47
CA ASP A 193 22.56 2.91 4.87
C ASP A 193 22.53 1.38 4.58
N GLY A 194 21.35 0.77 4.63
CA GLY A 194 21.07 -0.61 4.22
C GLY A 194 21.03 -0.85 2.71
N GLY A 195 21.13 0.21 1.88
CA GLY A 195 21.17 0.11 0.42
C GLY A 195 19.89 0.52 -0.31
N VAL A 196 18.85 0.93 0.41
CA VAL A 196 17.60 1.43 -0.19
C VAL A 196 17.88 2.70 -0.99
N LYS A 197 17.42 2.73 -2.23
CA LYS A 197 17.58 3.85 -3.17
C LYS A 197 16.27 4.57 -3.47
N GLU A 198 15.13 3.87 -3.38
CA GLU A 198 13.81 4.46 -3.48
C GLU A 198 13.07 4.34 -2.15
N LEU A 199 12.57 5.46 -1.61
CA LEU A 199 11.75 5.52 -0.43
C LEU A 199 10.31 5.88 -0.82
N ILE A 200 9.35 5.06 -0.41
CA ILE A 200 7.94 5.22 -0.77
C ILE A 200 7.17 5.57 0.50
N LEU A 201 6.68 6.79 0.57
CA LEU A 201 5.91 7.30 1.71
C LEU A 201 4.48 6.77 1.63
N VAL A 202 4.05 6.12 2.71
CA VAL A 202 2.72 5.52 2.82
C VAL A 202 2.04 5.88 4.15
N ALA A 203 0.74 6.01 4.08
CA ALA A 203 -0.20 6.11 5.19
C ALA A 203 -1.60 5.77 4.66
N GLN A 204 -2.63 5.83 5.48
CA GLN A 204 -4.02 5.83 4.98
C GLN A 204 -4.38 7.17 4.32
N GLU A 205 -3.67 8.23 4.75
CA GLU A 205 -3.76 9.59 4.20
C GLU A 205 -2.41 10.28 4.42
N THR A 206 -1.61 10.47 3.37
CA THR A 206 -0.26 11.05 3.50
C THR A 206 -0.25 12.57 3.55
N THR A 207 -1.20 13.21 2.88
CA THR A 207 -1.25 14.67 2.73
C THR A 207 -1.58 15.43 4.02
N MET A 208 -2.14 14.74 5.03
CA MET A 208 -2.44 15.30 6.34
C MET A 208 -1.28 15.21 7.34
N TYR A 209 -0.13 14.65 6.94
CA TYR A 209 1.00 14.46 7.83
C TYR A 209 1.34 15.72 8.62
N GLY A 210 1.44 15.56 9.94
CA GLY A 210 1.84 16.59 10.90
C GLY A 210 0.71 17.39 11.51
N THR A 211 -0.53 17.29 11.00
CA THR A 211 -1.65 18.11 11.50
C THR A 211 -1.98 17.84 12.97
N ASP A 212 -1.87 16.60 13.42
CA ASP A 212 -2.09 16.17 14.81
C ASP A 212 -0.92 16.56 15.74
N LEU A 213 0.32 16.37 15.28
CA LEU A 213 1.53 16.64 16.09
C LEU A 213 1.94 18.10 16.13
N TYR A 214 1.81 18.83 15.01
CA TYR A 214 2.38 20.18 14.84
C TYR A 214 1.30 21.25 14.63
N GLY A 215 0.02 20.85 14.53
CA GLY A 215 -1.10 21.77 14.26
C GLY A 215 -1.17 22.28 12.82
N GLU A 216 -0.33 21.79 11.92
CA GLU A 216 -0.29 22.15 10.50
C GLU A 216 0.25 21.00 9.64
N LYS A 217 -0.03 21.02 8.34
CA LYS A 217 0.52 20.04 7.39
C LYS A 217 2.03 20.22 7.28
N ARG A 218 2.78 19.13 7.45
CA ARG A 218 4.25 19.09 7.45
C ARG A 218 4.85 18.16 6.41
N LEU A 219 4.04 17.61 5.50
CA LEU A 219 4.56 16.76 4.43
C LEU A 219 5.62 17.45 3.56
N PRO A 220 5.46 18.74 3.15
CA PRO A 220 6.51 19.43 2.40
C PRO A 220 7.83 19.51 3.15
N GLN A 221 7.80 19.78 4.45
CA GLN A 221 9.00 19.87 5.30
C GLN A 221 9.67 18.51 5.48
N LEU A 222 8.88 17.44 5.67
CA LEU A 222 9.38 16.07 5.73
C LEU A 222 10.09 15.69 4.42
N LEU A 223 9.48 15.98 3.28
CA LEU A 223 10.05 15.70 1.95
C LEU A 223 11.40 16.39 1.74
N ARG A 224 11.48 17.69 2.06
CA ARG A 224 12.76 18.44 1.99
C ARG A 224 13.84 17.84 2.91
N ALA A 225 13.45 17.35 4.08
CA ALA A 225 14.38 16.72 5.01
C ALA A 225 14.86 15.35 4.49
N LEU A 226 13.97 14.52 3.99
CA LEU A 226 14.29 13.22 3.39
C LEU A 226 15.19 13.37 2.14
N CYS A 227 15.00 14.39 1.32
CA CYS A 227 15.85 14.68 0.15
C CYS A 227 17.32 14.90 0.52
N LYS A 228 17.63 15.28 1.76
CA LYS A 228 19.01 15.48 2.24
C LYS A 228 19.73 14.17 2.57
N ILE A 229 18.99 13.08 2.72
CA ILE A 229 19.59 11.78 3.06
C ILE A 229 20.43 11.30 1.87
N SER A 230 21.69 11.00 2.17
CA SER A 230 22.61 10.41 1.19
C SER A 230 22.20 8.97 0.88
N GLY A 231 22.36 8.54 -0.37
CA GLY A 231 21.97 7.18 -0.80
C GLY A 231 20.60 7.12 -1.43
N LEU A 232 19.61 7.87 -0.93
CA LEU A 232 18.31 7.96 -1.59
C LEU A 232 18.40 8.66 -2.94
N ARG A 233 17.76 8.08 -3.95
CA ARG A 233 17.68 8.58 -5.32
C ARG A 233 16.26 8.99 -5.69
N TRP A 234 15.25 8.22 -5.23
CA TRP A 234 13.83 8.46 -5.45
C TRP A 234 13.07 8.51 -4.12
N ILE A 235 12.12 9.42 -4.04
CA ILE A 235 11.12 9.53 -2.99
C ILE A 235 9.77 9.62 -3.67
N ARG A 236 8.90 8.66 -3.40
CA ARG A 236 7.56 8.54 -3.97
C ARG A 236 6.51 8.76 -2.90
N ILE A 237 5.37 9.33 -3.27
CA ILE A 237 4.27 9.61 -2.35
C ILE A 237 3.03 8.85 -2.85
N LEU A 238 2.46 8.02 -1.99
CA LEU A 238 1.21 7.32 -2.25
C LEU A 238 0.11 7.82 -1.31
N TYR A 239 -1.16 7.53 -1.65
CA TYR A 239 -2.36 7.82 -0.84
C TYR A 239 -2.57 9.30 -0.53
N CYS A 240 -2.58 10.14 -1.55
CA CYS A 240 -2.84 11.57 -1.45
C CYS A 240 -4.32 11.88 -1.70
N TYR A 241 -4.95 12.64 -0.82
CA TYR A 241 -6.30 13.14 -1.07
C TYR A 241 -6.23 14.39 -1.95
N PRO A 242 -6.99 14.45 -3.06
CA PRO A 242 -6.93 15.57 -4.01
C PRO A 242 -7.21 16.93 -3.37
N GLU A 243 -8.20 16.98 -2.46
CA GLU A 243 -8.59 18.19 -1.74
C GLU A 243 -7.56 18.70 -0.73
N GLU A 244 -6.56 17.88 -0.42
CA GLU A 244 -5.52 18.22 0.55
C GLU A 244 -4.20 18.65 -0.10
N ILE A 245 -4.11 18.62 -1.43
CA ILE A 245 -2.93 19.06 -2.19
C ILE A 245 -2.77 20.56 -2.06
N THR A 246 -1.64 20.99 -1.50
CA THR A 246 -1.30 22.41 -1.29
C THR A 246 -0.31 22.93 -2.33
N ASP A 247 -0.27 24.24 -2.53
CA ASP A 247 0.71 24.88 -3.41
C ASP A 247 2.15 24.59 -2.96
N GLU A 248 2.38 24.55 -1.65
CA GLU A 248 3.69 24.22 -1.10
C GLU A 248 4.11 22.79 -1.44
N LEU A 249 3.17 21.83 -1.38
CA LEU A 249 3.46 20.45 -1.77
C LEU A 249 3.80 20.35 -3.26
N ILE A 250 3.03 21.01 -4.13
CA ILE A 250 3.31 21.08 -5.57
C ILE A 250 4.72 21.65 -5.82
N GLN A 251 5.04 22.76 -5.13
CA GLN A 251 6.34 23.42 -5.28
C GLN A 251 7.51 22.52 -4.85
N VAL A 252 7.35 21.76 -3.76
CA VAL A 252 8.39 20.83 -3.29
C VAL A 252 8.59 19.69 -4.27
N ILE A 253 7.51 19.11 -4.79
CA ILE A 253 7.61 18.04 -5.81
C ILE A 253 8.33 18.55 -7.05
N LYS A 254 8.02 19.77 -7.49
CA LYS A 254 8.63 20.41 -8.65
C LYS A 254 10.12 20.72 -8.48
N GLU A 255 10.54 21.15 -7.28
CA GLU A 255 11.90 21.66 -7.02
C GLU A 255 12.90 20.59 -6.63
N GLU A 256 12.47 19.54 -5.94
CA GLU A 256 13.35 18.53 -5.35
C GLU A 256 13.59 17.36 -6.32
N PRO A 257 14.77 17.21 -6.89
CA PRO A 257 15.02 16.24 -7.98
C PRO A 257 14.96 14.77 -7.54
N LYS A 258 14.91 14.49 -6.25
CA LYS A 258 14.73 13.13 -5.73
C LYS A 258 13.26 12.74 -5.61
N ILE A 259 12.34 13.71 -5.63
CA ILE A 259 10.92 13.39 -5.55
C ILE A 259 10.44 12.99 -6.93
N CYS A 260 9.86 11.80 -7.02
CA CYS A 260 9.24 11.35 -8.26
C CYS A 260 8.10 12.29 -8.65
N HIS A 261 8.07 12.75 -9.90
CA HIS A 261 6.91 13.44 -10.45
C HIS A 261 5.77 12.42 -10.66
N TYR A 262 5.25 11.94 -9.54
CA TYR A 262 4.23 10.91 -9.44
C TYR A 262 3.37 11.17 -8.21
N LEU A 263 2.05 11.13 -8.37
CA LEU A 263 1.11 11.20 -7.27
C LEU A 263 0.00 10.14 -7.44
N ASP A 264 -0.24 9.40 -6.37
CA ASP A 264 -1.42 8.53 -6.24
C ASP A 264 -2.54 9.33 -5.57
N LEU A 265 -3.60 9.58 -6.33
CA LEU A 265 -4.75 10.43 -5.97
C LEU A 265 -6.05 9.61 -6.04
N PRO A 266 -6.41 8.80 -5.03
CA PRO A 266 -7.64 8.00 -5.05
C PRO A 266 -8.88 8.89 -5.00
N ILE A 267 -9.45 9.25 -6.16
CA ILE A 267 -10.63 10.13 -6.26
C ILE A 267 -11.93 9.38 -5.95
N GLN A 268 -11.96 8.07 -6.19
CA GLN A 268 -13.06 7.12 -5.99
C GLN A 268 -14.21 7.26 -7.00
N HIS A 269 -14.64 8.46 -7.33
CA HIS A 269 -15.70 8.75 -8.31
C HIS A 269 -15.59 10.21 -8.80
N ALA A 270 -16.31 10.56 -9.89
CA ALA A 270 -16.35 11.92 -10.42
C ALA A 270 -17.75 12.56 -10.39
N SER A 271 -18.84 11.80 -10.15
CA SER A 271 -20.18 12.38 -10.00
C SER A 271 -20.34 12.99 -8.60
N ASP A 272 -20.71 14.27 -8.53
CA ASP A 272 -20.89 15.00 -7.26
C ASP A 272 -21.92 14.32 -6.34
N GLY A 273 -22.96 13.70 -6.92
CA GLY A 273 -23.97 12.96 -6.17
C GLY A 273 -23.38 11.75 -5.44
N ILE A 274 -22.52 10.99 -6.10
CA ILE A 274 -21.87 9.82 -5.55
C ILE A 274 -20.76 10.22 -4.57
N LEU A 275 -19.92 11.19 -4.91
CA LEU A 275 -18.89 11.72 -4.01
C LEU A 275 -19.48 12.15 -2.66
N LYS A 276 -20.63 12.85 -2.69
CA LYS A 276 -21.35 13.23 -1.47
C LYS A 276 -21.85 12.03 -0.68
N ARG A 277 -22.40 11.00 -1.34
CA ARG A 277 -22.85 9.76 -0.69
C ARG A 277 -21.66 8.95 -0.11
N MET A 278 -20.52 8.98 -0.77
CA MET A 278 -19.25 8.40 -0.29
C MET A 278 -18.66 9.15 0.92
N GLY A 279 -19.19 10.35 1.26
CA GLY A 279 -18.61 11.20 2.31
C GLY A 279 -17.33 11.92 1.89
N ARG A 280 -17.08 12.02 0.56
CA ARG A 280 -15.94 12.78 0.01
C ARG A 280 -16.23 14.28 0.10
N ARG A 281 -15.18 15.05 0.42
CA ARG A 281 -15.28 16.52 0.61
C ARG A 281 -14.77 17.28 -0.61
N THR A 282 -14.97 16.73 -1.78
CA THR A 282 -14.57 17.30 -3.08
C THR A 282 -15.72 17.25 -4.07
N SER A 283 -15.58 17.95 -5.19
CA SER A 283 -16.51 17.94 -6.31
C SER A 283 -15.77 17.67 -7.63
N ARG A 284 -16.50 17.29 -8.70
CA ARG A 284 -15.94 17.10 -10.05
C ARG A 284 -15.12 18.32 -10.48
N ALA A 285 -15.65 19.53 -10.27
CA ALA A 285 -14.96 20.76 -10.64
C ALA A 285 -13.63 20.94 -9.89
N GLN A 286 -13.60 20.64 -8.60
CA GLN A 286 -12.38 20.72 -7.78
C GLN A 286 -11.36 19.65 -8.18
N LEU A 287 -11.81 18.44 -8.54
CA LEU A 287 -10.92 17.39 -9.06
C LEU A 287 -10.25 17.82 -10.36
N ILE A 288 -11.03 18.37 -11.32
CA ILE A 288 -10.50 18.91 -12.59
C ILE A 288 -9.47 20.01 -12.29
N GLU A 289 -9.81 21.00 -11.45
CA GLU A 289 -8.92 22.11 -11.10
C GLU A 289 -7.59 21.60 -10.52
N THR A 290 -7.64 20.62 -9.60
CA THR A 290 -6.44 20.04 -8.97
C THR A 290 -5.58 19.31 -9.99
N ILE A 291 -6.17 18.47 -10.84
CA ILE A 291 -5.45 17.69 -11.87
C ILE A 291 -4.81 18.62 -12.89
N GLU A 292 -5.58 19.59 -13.43
CA GLU A 292 -5.06 20.57 -14.39
C GLU A 292 -3.94 21.44 -13.79
N LYS A 293 -4.07 21.80 -12.51
CA LYS A 293 -3.03 22.54 -11.79
C LYS A 293 -1.76 21.73 -11.66
N LEU A 294 -1.84 20.47 -11.27
CA LEU A 294 -0.70 19.57 -11.16
C LEU A 294 0.03 19.44 -12.50
N ARG A 295 -0.68 19.20 -13.59
CA ARG A 295 -0.10 19.08 -14.93
C ARG A 295 0.49 20.39 -15.45
N ARG A 296 -0.10 21.52 -15.11
CA ARG A 296 0.43 22.85 -15.48
C ARG A 296 1.73 23.17 -14.75
N GLU A 297 1.81 22.83 -13.44
CA GLU A 297 2.97 23.14 -12.62
C GLU A 297 4.11 22.13 -12.78
N ILE A 298 3.77 20.87 -13.06
CA ILE A 298 4.70 19.75 -13.24
C ILE A 298 4.28 19.01 -14.52
N PRO A 299 4.73 19.46 -15.72
CA PRO A 299 4.23 18.95 -17.00
C PRO A 299 4.46 17.46 -17.27
N ASP A 300 5.45 16.86 -16.64
CA ASP A 300 5.81 15.45 -16.74
C ASP A 300 5.26 14.57 -15.59
N ILE A 301 4.33 15.12 -14.78
CA ILE A 301 3.77 14.36 -13.66
C ILE A 301 2.96 13.15 -14.15
N ALA A 302 3.21 12.01 -13.52
CA ALA A 302 2.38 10.82 -13.64
C ALA A 302 1.29 10.83 -12.55
N LEU A 303 0.04 10.75 -12.94
CA LEU A 303 -1.10 10.72 -12.02
C LEU A 303 -1.73 9.33 -12.00
N ARG A 304 -1.68 8.71 -10.84
CA ARG A 304 -2.39 7.47 -10.54
C ARG A 304 -3.69 7.78 -9.80
N THR A 305 -4.74 7.04 -10.10
CA THR A 305 -6.01 7.14 -9.37
C THR A 305 -6.63 5.78 -9.09
N THR A 306 -7.59 5.78 -8.19
CA THR A 306 -8.42 4.61 -7.87
C THR A 306 -9.87 5.04 -7.91
N LEU A 307 -10.72 4.20 -8.55
CA LEU A 307 -12.16 4.39 -8.66
C LEU A 307 -12.91 3.24 -7.99
N ILE A 308 -14.11 3.54 -7.51
CA ILE A 308 -15.08 2.56 -7.05
C ILE A 308 -16.33 2.72 -7.91
N THR A 309 -16.71 1.66 -8.60
CA THR A 309 -17.92 1.60 -9.42
C THR A 309 -19.01 0.76 -8.76
N GLY A 310 -20.27 1.00 -9.10
CA GLY A 310 -21.40 0.31 -8.50
C GLY A 310 -21.66 0.68 -7.05
N PHE A 311 -21.29 1.89 -6.64
CA PHE A 311 -21.61 2.40 -5.32
C PHE A 311 -23.15 2.51 -5.12
N PRO A 312 -23.71 2.24 -3.91
CA PRO A 312 -25.16 2.26 -3.70
C PRO A 312 -25.84 3.52 -4.26
N GLY A 313 -26.81 3.32 -5.16
CA GLY A 313 -27.57 4.36 -5.86
C GLY A 313 -26.86 5.06 -7.00
N GLU A 314 -25.75 4.54 -7.49
CA GLU A 314 -25.11 5.00 -8.72
C GLU A 314 -26.00 4.68 -9.93
N THR A 315 -26.43 5.71 -10.65
CA THR A 315 -27.23 5.55 -11.87
C THR A 315 -26.35 5.32 -13.10
N GLN A 316 -26.98 4.95 -14.22
CA GLN A 316 -26.28 4.80 -15.48
C GLN A 316 -25.67 6.14 -15.97
N GLU A 317 -26.42 7.23 -15.82
CA GLU A 317 -25.94 8.57 -16.17
C GLU A 317 -24.70 8.98 -15.33
N GLN A 318 -24.65 8.57 -14.06
CA GLN A 318 -23.50 8.87 -13.19
C GLN A 318 -22.27 8.01 -13.55
N HIS A 319 -22.49 6.79 -14.00
CA HIS A 319 -21.42 5.96 -14.56
C HIS A 319 -20.87 6.56 -15.86
N GLU A 320 -21.76 7.01 -16.77
CA GLU A 320 -21.37 7.71 -18.00
C GLU A 320 -20.60 9.02 -17.69
N GLU A 321 -21.02 9.79 -16.68
CA GLU A 321 -20.25 10.94 -16.16
C GLU A 321 -18.83 10.57 -15.70
N LEU A 322 -18.67 9.38 -15.10
CA LEU A 322 -17.38 8.88 -14.66
C LEU A 322 -16.51 8.47 -15.85
N MET A 323 -17.09 7.79 -16.86
CA MET A 323 -16.41 7.44 -18.11
C MET A 323 -15.90 8.70 -18.82
N ASP A 324 -16.78 9.71 -19.02
CA ASP A 324 -16.41 11.01 -19.63
C ASP A 324 -15.29 11.71 -18.83
N PHE A 325 -15.28 11.57 -17.52
CA PHE A 325 -14.24 12.17 -16.67
C PHE A 325 -12.89 11.45 -16.86
N VAL A 326 -12.88 10.12 -16.94
CA VAL A 326 -11.67 9.33 -17.19
C VAL A 326 -11.09 9.65 -18.56
N ASP A 327 -11.93 9.69 -19.60
CA ASP A 327 -11.55 10.06 -20.97
C ASP A 327 -10.96 11.49 -21.04
N GLN A 328 -11.59 12.45 -20.34
CA GLN A 328 -11.10 13.84 -20.28
C GLN A 328 -9.78 13.96 -19.51
N MET A 329 -9.63 13.20 -18.41
CA MET A 329 -8.47 13.36 -17.53
C MET A 329 -7.29 12.49 -17.92
N GLU A 330 -7.46 11.44 -18.72
CA GLU A 330 -6.38 10.58 -19.24
C GLU A 330 -5.32 10.25 -18.17
N PHE A 331 -5.74 9.55 -17.12
CA PHE A 331 -4.82 9.17 -16.05
C PHE A 331 -3.71 8.25 -16.56
N ASP A 332 -2.50 8.44 -16.05
CA ASP A 332 -1.35 7.58 -16.40
C ASP A 332 -1.53 6.16 -15.84
N ARG A 333 -2.13 6.05 -14.66
CA ARG A 333 -2.43 4.77 -14.01
C ARG A 333 -3.80 4.86 -13.33
N LEU A 334 -4.63 3.85 -13.52
CA LEU A 334 -5.95 3.80 -12.93
C LEU A 334 -6.31 2.37 -12.53
N GLY A 335 -6.78 2.19 -11.30
CA GLY A 335 -7.39 0.95 -10.82
C GLY A 335 -8.86 1.15 -10.53
N VAL A 336 -9.71 0.22 -10.97
CA VAL A 336 -11.15 0.24 -10.71
C VAL A 336 -11.52 -0.95 -9.84
N PHE A 337 -12.22 -0.68 -8.73
CA PHE A 337 -12.78 -1.69 -7.86
C PHE A 337 -14.30 -1.65 -7.93
N THR A 338 -14.94 -2.82 -7.88
CA THR A 338 -16.36 -2.90 -7.58
C THR A 338 -16.60 -2.52 -6.12
N TYR A 339 -17.71 -1.85 -5.83
CA TYR A 339 -18.06 -1.54 -4.44
C TYR A 339 -18.29 -2.83 -3.64
N SER A 340 -17.52 -3.01 -2.58
CA SER A 340 -17.63 -4.11 -1.63
C SER A 340 -18.41 -3.65 -0.38
N PRO A 341 -19.57 -4.25 -0.05
CA PRO A 341 -20.37 -3.89 1.12
C PRO A 341 -19.73 -4.44 2.40
N GLU A 342 -18.84 -3.67 3.02
CA GLU A 342 -18.19 -4.07 4.26
C GLU A 342 -19.08 -3.86 5.49
N GLU A 343 -19.23 -4.90 6.31
CA GLU A 343 -19.96 -4.83 7.57
C GLU A 343 -19.53 -3.63 8.41
N ASP A 344 -20.47 -3.05 9.13
CA ASP A 344 -20.21 -1.89 9.99
C ASP A 344 -19.82 -0.60 9.27
N THR A 345 -19.85 -0.55 7.95
CA THR A 345 -19.71 0.71 7.21
C THR A 345 -21.09 1.31 6.93
N PRO A 346 -21.21 2.65 6.92
CA PRO A 346 -22.49 3.29 6.58
C PRO A 346 -23.03 2.88 5.20
N ALA A 347 -22.15 2.70 4.21
CA ALA A 347 -22.55 2.37 2.84
C ALA A 347 -23.17 0.96 2.72
N ALA A 348 -22.77 0.01 3.56
CA ALA A 348 -23.34 -1.34 3.55
C ALA A 348 -24.85 -1.36 3.88
N SER A 349 -25.33 -0.37 4.65
CA SER A 349 -26.75 -0.23 5.01
C SER A 349 -27.53 0.74 4.13
N MET A 350 -26.91 1.35 3.12
CA MET A 350 -27.60 2.25 2.19
C MET A 350 -28.59 1.47 1.33
N PRO A 351 -29.76 2.09 1.01
CA PRO A 351 -30.65 1.54 0.00
C PRO A 351 -30.02 1.59 -1.39
N ASP A 352 -30.68 0.94 -2.34
CA ASP A 352 -30.32 0.97 -3.77
C ASP A 352 -28.93 0.35 -4.03
N GLN A 353 -28.63 -0.78 -3.37
CA GLN A 353 -27.45 -1.58 -3.67
C GLN A 353 -27.47 -2.05 -5.13
N ILE A 354 -26.34 -1.95 -5.79
CA ILE A 354 -26.20 -2.31 -7.21
C ILE A 354 -25.91 -3.83 -7.31
N PRO A 355 -26.59 -4.56 -8.24
CA PRO A 355 -26.29 -5.96 -8.50
C PRO A 355 -24.83 -6.18 -8.94
N GLU A 356 -24.25 -7.33 -8.56
CA GLU A 356 -22.82 -7.62 -8.81
C GLU A 356 -22.50 -7.58 -10.31
N GLU A 357 -23.38 -8.17 -11.14
CA GLU A 357 -23.19 -8.20 -12.60
C GLU A 357 -23.07 -6.80 -13.21
N VAL A 358 -23.83 -5.81 -12.66
CA VAL A 358 -23.77 -4.41 -13.12
C VAL A 358 -22.48 -3.74 -12.67
N LYS A 359 -21.98 -4.05 -11.47
CA LYS A 359 -20.69 -3.53 -10.98
C LYS A 359 -19.53 -4.04 -11.83
N GLU A 360 -19.52 -5.35 -12.13
CA GLU A 360 -18.52 -5.99 -12.97
C GLU A 360 -18.52 -5.43 -14.41
N GLU A 361 -19.71 -5.22 -14.99
CA GLU A 361 -19.87 -4.61 -16.32
C GLU A 361 -19.26 -3.19 -16.33
N ARG A 362 -19.62 -2.34 -15.36
CA ARG A 362 -19.08 -0.98 -15.23
C ARG A 362 -17.58 -0.94 -14.98
N GLN A 363 -17.06 -1.89 -14.19
CA GLN A 363 -15.62 -2.04 -13.98
C GLN A 363 -14.90 -2.36 -15.30
N ALA A 364 -15.45 -3.32 -16.07
CA ALA A 364 -14.89 -3.72 -17.36
C ALA A 364 -14.86 -2.55 -18.35
N GLU A 365 -15.94 -1.77 -18.47
CA GLU A 365 -16.02 -0.59 -19.35
C GLU A 365 -14.96 0.46 -18.98
N LEU A 366 -14.79 0.77 -17.69
CA LEU A 366 -13.76 1.73 -17.24
C LEU A 366 -12.35 1.21 -17.48
N MET A 367 -12.12 -0.09 -17.28
CA MET A 367 -10.80 -0.69 -17.49
C MET A 367 -10.45 -0.78 -18.99
N GLU A 368 -11.42 -1.02 -19.87
CA GLU A 368 -11.24 -1.00 -21.33
C GLU A 368 -10.88 0.41 -21.80
N LEU A 369 -11.63 1.44 -21.35
CA LEU A 369 -11.30 2.84 -21.65
C LEU A 369 -9.88 3.21 -21.19
N GLN A 370 -9.52 2.84 -19.96
CA GLN A 370 -8.19 3.14 -19.42
C GLN A 370 -7.09 2.38 -20.18
N GLN A 371 -7.36 1.19 -20.68
CA GLN A 371 -6.41 0.43 -21.48
C GLN A 371 -6.08 1.17 -22.76
N ASP A 372 -7.08 1.69 -23.48
CA ASP A 372 -6.87 2.46 -24.70
C ASP A 372 -6.02 3.72 -24.43
N ILE A 373 -6.33 4.45 -23.35
CA ILE A 373 -5.57 5.64 -22.92
C ILE A 373 -4.10 5.30 -22.65
N VAL A 374 -3.84 4.23 -21.92
CA VAL A 374 -2.46 3.85 -21.54
C VAL A 374 -1.67 3.37 -22.76
N PHE A 375 -2.31 2.67 -23.70
CA PHE A 375 -1.64 2.21 -24.91
C PHE A 375 -1.22 3.38 -25.78
N ASP A 376 -2.09 4.37 -25.99
CA ASP A 376 -1.76 5.59 -26.72
C ASP A 376 -0.62 6.36 -26.04
N GLN A 377 -0.68 6.52 -24.71
CA GLN A 377 0.38 7.18 -23.95
C GLN A 377 1.72 6.41 -24.00
N ALA A 378 1.70 5.08 -24.05
CA ALA A 378 2.90 4.27 -24.15
C ALA A 378 3.56 4.38 -25.54
N GLU A 379 2.76 4.43 -26.61
CA GLU A 379 3.26 4.67 -27.98
C GLU A 379 3.90 6.06 -28.12
N ASP A 380 3.31 7.09 -27.53
CA ASP A 380 3.83 8.47 -27.54
C ASP A 380 5.22 8.58 -26.89
N ARG A 381 5.60 7.64 -26.00
CA ARG A 381 6.91 7.62 -25.33
C ARG A 381 8.01 7.00 -26.16
N ILE A 382 7.72 6.38 -27.29
CA ILE A 382 8.74 5.75 -28.12
C ILE A 382 9.73 6.82 -28.63
N GLY A 383 11.00 6.62 -28.29
CA GLY A 383 12.09 7.55 -28.55
C GLY A 383 12.52 8.41 -27.38
N GLU A 384 11.75 8.44 -26.28
CA GLU A 384 12.15 9.13 -25.04
C GLU A 384 13.36 8.45 -24.37
N GLU A 385 14.16 9.25 -23.67
CA GLU A 385 15.24 8.78 -22.80
C GLU A 385 14.77 8.85 -21.35
N LEU A 386 14.67 7.70 -20.70
CA LEU A 386 14.17 7.60 -19.31
C LEU A 386 15.27 7.11 -18.37
N LEU A 387 15.24 7.60 -17.12
CA LEU A 387 16.02 7.01 -16.03
C LEU A 387 15.22 5.84 -15.46
N VAL A 388 15.82 4.67 -15.46
CA VAL A 388 15.20 3.40 -15.04
C VAL A 388 15.95 2.85 -13.84
N MET A 389 15.22 2.43 -12.81
CA MET A 389 15.75 1.61 -11.72
C MET A 389 15.55 0.15 -12.08
N ILE A 390 16.63 -0.61 -12.08
CA ILE A 390 16.60 -2.05 -12.39
C ILE A 390 16.05 -2.83 -11.20
N GLU A 391 15.05 -3.67 -11.47
CA GLU A 391 14.42 -4.56 -10.47
C GLU A 391 15.07 -5.95 -10.48
N GLY A 392 15.40 -6.46 -11.66
CA GLY A 392 16.00 -7.78 -11.80
C GLY A 392 16.29 -8.17 -13.25
N LYS A 393 16.93 -9.31 -13.41
CA LYS A 393 17.23 -9.90 -14.72
C LYS A 393 16.09 -10.80 -15.18
N VAL A 394 15.73 -10.70 -16.46
CA VAL A 394 14.82 -11.65 -17.08
C VAL A 394 15.52 -12.99 -17.26
N ALA A 395 14.88 -14.08 -16.83
CA ALA A 395 15.47 -15.40 -16.89
C ALA A 395 15.76 -15.80 -18.35
N ASP A 396 16.97 -16.32 -18.59
CA ASP A 396 17.41 -16.83 -19.89
C ASP A 396 17.45 -15.81 -21.04
N GLU A 397 17.37 -14.49 -20.74
CA GLU A 397 17.39 -13.42 -21.74
C GLU A 397 18.51 -12.39 -21.46
N ASN A 398 18.88 -11.64 -22.50
CA ASN A 398 19.75 -10.46 -22.39
C ASN A 398 18.89 -9.21 -22.14
N ALA A 399 18.06 -9.28 -21.11
CA ALA A 399 17.14 -8.22 -20.73
C ALA A 399 16.99 -8.12 -19.21
N TYR A 400 16.61 -6.94 -18.76
CA TYR A 400 16.31 -6.63 -17.37
C TYR A 400 14.92 -6.04 -17.27
N VAL A 401 14.26 -6.26 -16.13
CA VAL A 401 13.04 -5.57 -15.74
C VAL A 401 13.42 -4.36 -14.89
N GLY A 402 12.79 -3.23 -15.13
CA GLY A 402 12.97 -2.04 -14.34
C GLY A 402 11.69 -1.20 -14.24
N ARG A 403 11.77 -0.11 -13.50
CA ARG A 403 10.69 0.88 -13.36
C ARG A 403 11.23 2.28 -13.62
N THR A 404 10.35 3.14 -14.11
CA THR A 404 10.61 4.57 -14.21
C THR A 404 10.07 5.30 -12.96
N TYR A 405 10.33 6.61 -12.86
CA TYR A 405 9.72 7.42 -11.81
C TYR A 405 8.17 7.43 -11.89
N ARG A 406 7.61 7.05 -13.04
CA ARG A 406 6.17 7.03 -13.30
C ARG A 406 5.46 5.79 -12.77
N ASP A 407 6.21 4.82 -12.23
CA ASP A 407 5.70 3.50 -11.90
C ASP A 407 6.03 3.13 -10.45
N ALA A 408 5.01 2.93 -9.63
CA ALA A 408 5.16 2.39 -8.28
C ALA A 408 5.34 0.87 -8.34
N PRO A 409 6.15 0.27 -7.44
CA PRO A 409 6.41 -1.15 -7.46
C PRO A 409 5.14 -1.97 -7.19
N ASN A 410 5.00 -3.09 -7.89
CA ASN A 410 3.96 -4.10 -7.74
C ASN A 410 2.53 -3.67 -8.13
N VAL A 411 2.32 -2.43 -8.58
CA VAL A 411 0.98 -1.92 -8.92
C VAL A 411 0.90 -1.24 -10.28
N ASP A 412 2.02 -0.75 -10.81
CA ASP A 412 2.07 -0.05 -12.11
C ASP A 412 2.88 -0.85 -13.14
N GLY A 413 3.09 -0.28 -14.32
CA GLY A 413 3.81 -0.91 -15.43
C GLY A 413 5.32 -1.04 -15.19
N LEU A 414 5.96 -1.77 -16.08
CA LEU A 414 7.38 -2.05 -16.07
C LEU A 414 8.04 -1.54 -17.36
N ILE A 415 9.36 -1.55 -17.38
CA ILE A 415 10.15 -1.39 -18.61
C ILE A 415 11.13 -2.55 -18.76
N PHE A 416 11.09 -3.19 -19.92
CA PHE A 416 12.05 -4.23 -20.30
C PHE A 416 13.26 -3.60 -20.97
N VAL A 417 14.43 -3.72 -20.38
CA VAL A 417 15.67 -3.11 -20.83
C VAL A 417 16.56 -4.14 -21.53
N ASN A 418 16.66 -4.06 -22.84
CA ASN A 418 17.53 -4.92 -23.64
C ASN A 418 18.98 -4.45 -23.53
N THR A 419 19.87 -5.30 -23.05
CA THR A 419 21.30 -5.03 -22.95
C THR A 419 22.09 -6.32 -22.72
N SER A 420 23.34 -6.34 -23.20
CA SER A 420 24.32 -7.37 -22.87
C SER A 420 25.22 -6.98 -21.68
N GLU A 421 25.10 -5.77 -21.16
CA GLU A 421 25.83 -5.33 -19.98
C GLU A 421 25.24 -5.96 -18.71
N GLU A 422 26.09 -6.21 -17.73
CA GLU A 422 25.62 -6.72 -16.43
C GLU A 422 25.14 -5.56 -15.55
N LEU A 423 23.88 -5.63 -15.13
CA LEU A 423 23.23 -4.70 -14.21
C LEU A 423 22.78 -5.44 -12.96
N MET A 424 22.73 -4.72 -11.84
CA MET A 424 22.23 -5.25 -10.56
C MET A 424 20.90 -4.60 -10.18
N SER A 425 20.08 -5.31 -9.41
CA SER A 425 18.87 -4.73 -8.82
C SER A 425 19.21 -3.48 -8.02
N GLY A 426 18.45 -2.41 -8.24
CA GLY A 426 18.69 -1.09 -7.68
C GLY A 426 19.68 -0.21 -8.47
N ASP A 427 20.27 -0.68 -9.56
CA ASP A 427 21.04 0.20 -10.45
C ASP A 427 20.13 1.16 -11.19
N PHE A 428 20.64 2.37 -11.43
CA PHE A 428 19.95 3.36 -12.25
C PHE A 428 20.63 3.46 -13.61
N ALA A 429 19.88 3.18 -14.66
CA ALA A 429 20.32 3.17 -16.04
C ALA A 429 19.56 4.18 -16.89
N LYS A 430 20.22 4.81 -17.86
CA LYS A 430 19.55 5.57 -18.90
C LYS A 430 19.13 4.63 -20.01
N VAL A 431 17.86 4.68 -20.36
CA VAL A 431 17.25 3.76 -21.32
C VAL A 431 16.50 4.60 -22.38
N LYS A 432 16.71 4.26 -23.63
CA LYS A 432 15.90 4.79 -24.73
C LYS A 432 14.72 3.86 -24.98
N VAL A 433 13.50 4.38 -24.91
CA VAL A 433 12.29 3.63 -25.23
C VAL A 433 12.26 3.32 -26.72
N THR A 434 12.11 2.05 -27.06
CA THR A 434 12.11 1.54 -28.44
C THR A 434 10.77 0.92 -28.85
N GLY A 435 9.90 0.64 -27.87
CA GLY A 435 8.59 0.07 -28.11
C GLY A 435 7.72 0.07 -26.86
N ALA A 436 6.48 -0.38 -27.02
CA ALA A 436 5.52 -0.62 -25.96
C ALA A 436 4.88 -2.01 -26.15
N ALA A 437 4.50 -2.66 -25.08
CA ALA A 437 3.81 -3.93 -25.09
C ALA A 437 2.81 -3.97 -23.93
N ASP A 438 1.53 -3.92 -24.26
CA ASP A 438 0.44 -3.78 -23.31
C ASP A 438 0.65 -2.57 -22.36
N TYR A 439 0.78 -2.80 -21.08
CA TYR A 439 1.01 -1.75 -20.06
C TYR A 439 2.49 -1.41 -19.85
N ASP A 440 3.40 -2.14 -20.50
CA ASP A 440 4.83 -2.08 -20.27
C ASP A 440 5.58 -1.40 -21.44
N LEU A 441 6.75 -0.86 -21.11
CA LEU A 441 7.65 -0.28 -22.10
C LEU A 441 8.78 -1.25 -22.44
N ILE A 442 9.35 -1.07 -23.64
CA ILE A 442 10.55 -1.78 -24.10
C ILE A 442 11.61 -0.73 -24.43
N GLY A 443 12.84 -0.95 -24.02
CA GLY A 443 13.92 -0.01 -24.27
C GLY A 443 15.29 -0.68 -24.37
N GLU A 444 16.27 0.14 -24.78
CA GLU A 444 17.67 -0.24 -24.91
C GLU A 444 18.52 0.65 -23.99
N LEU A 445 19.52 0.06 -23.37
CA LEU A 445 20.51 0.78 -22.56
C LEU A 445 21.28 1.78 -23.44
N LEU A 446 21.48 3.03 -22.93
CA LEU A 446 22.24 4.10 -23.62
C LEU A 446 23.71 4.11 -23.20
#